data_db2c133781cd09ba4a4c6907f4879e09
#
_entry.id   db2c133781cd09ba4a4c6907f4879e09
#
_cell.length_a   1.000
_cell.length_b   1.000
_cell.length_c   1.000
_cell.angle_alpha   90.00
_cell.angle_beta   90.00
_cell.angle_gamma   90.00
#
_symmetry.space_group_name_H-M   'P 1'
#
loop_
_entity.id
_entity.type
_entity.pdbx_description
1 polymer ?
#
loop_
_entity_poly.entity_id
_entity_poly.type
_entity_poly.pdbx_seq_one_letter_code
_entity_poly.pdbx_strand_id
1 'polypeptide(L)'
;MYNPTIFFGGYACEVQLDYYPNGNKSIKLMDTRDGSPVATATVNLEDVKLSANEVMVKDYSGNKGMLAALRDSKVVENIVDTIQSGYVDIPVVTLSKSMMERFKNEKHDRFMGAMNDQYDELEN
;
A
#
# COMPACT_ATOMS: atom_id res chain seq x y z
N MET A 1 -16.59 5.94 4.15
CA MET A 1 -15.13 5.84 3.99
C MET A 1 -14.78 4.98 2.79
N TYR A 2 -13.82 5.41 2.01
CA TYR A 2 -13.36 4.68 0.83
C TYR A 2 -12.69 3.37 1.26
N ASN A 3 -13.27 2.26 0.83
CA ASN A 3 -12.76 0.92 1.15
C ASN A 3 -12.93 0.03 -0.09
N PRO A 4 -11.98 0.08 -1.01
CA PRO A 4 -12.09 -0.64 -2.28
C PRO A 4 -12.01 -2.15 -2.09
N THR A 5 -12.74 -2.88 -2.93
CA THR A 5 -12.58 -4.32 -3.07
C THR A 5 -11.70 -4.59 -4.28
N ILE A 6 -10.62 -5.33 -4.08
CA ILE A 6 -9.67 -5.68 -5.14
C ILE A 6 -9.81 -7.17 -5.42
N PHE A 7 -10.11 -7.53 -6.68
CA PHE A 7 -10.19 -8.94 -7.07
C PHE A 7 -8.83 -9.38 -7.60
N PHE A 8 -8.19 -10.28 -6.88
CA PHE A 8 -6.86 -10.79 -7.23
C PHE A 8 -6.72 -12.25 -6.85
N GLY A 9 -6.20 -13.06 -7.76
CA GLY A 9 -5.91 -14.47 -7.51
C GLY A 9 -7.14 -15.30 -7.15
N GLY A 10 -8.33 -14.89 -7.59
CA GLY A 10 -9.58 -15.56 -7.26
C GLY A 10 -10.19 -15.13 -5.93
N TYR A 11 -9.63 -14.12 -5.28
CA TYR A 11 -10.09 -13.63 -3.98
C TYR A 11 -10.63 -12.21 -4.08
N ALA A 12 -11.68 -11.93 -3.31
CA ALA A 12 -12.11 -10.57 -3.06
C ALA A 12 -11.31 -10.06 -1.86
N CYS A 13 -10.53 -9.00 -2.08
CA CYS A 13 -9.58 -8.51 -1.08
C CYS A 13 -9.88 -7.09 -0.66
N GLU A 14 -9.55 -6.77 0.58
CA GLU A 14 -9.46 -5.41 1.07
C GLU A 14 -7.99 -5.04 1.29
N VAL A 15 -7.70 -3.75 1.38
CA VAL A 15 -6.33 -3.28 1.53
C VAL A 15 -5.96 -3.16 3.01
N GLN A 16 -4.72 -3.51 3.30
CA GLN A 16 -4.07 -3.18 4.57
C GLN A 16 -2.89 -2.26 4.27
N LEU A 17 -2.91 -1.07 4.84
CA LEU A 17 -1.94 -0.02 4.54
C LEU A 17 -0.88 0.04 5.63
N ASP A 18 0.37 0.21 5.21
CA ASP A 18 1.50 0.32 6.12
C ASP A 18 2.63 1.13 5.47
N TYR A 19 3.76 1.21 6.13
CA TYR A 19 4.96 1.89 5.65
C TYR A 19 6.16 0.97 5.80
N TYR A 20 7.03 0.99 4.79
CA TYR A 20 8.34 0.35 4.90
C TYR A 20 9.27 1.19 5.78
N PRO A 21 10.37 0.62 6.28
CA PRO A 21 11.29 1.36 7.16
C PRO A 21 11.83 2.66 6.55
N ASN A 22 11.98 2.75 5.22
CA ASN A 22 12.44 3.96 4.55
C ASN A 22 11.32 4.98 4.30
N GLY A 23 10.10 4.72 4.78
CA GLY A 23 8.96 5.63 4.65
C GLY A 23 8.11 5.42 3.41
N ASN A 24 8.52 4.57 2.48
CA ASN A 24 7.69 4.23 1.31
C ASN A 24 6.43 3.50 1.76
N LYS A 25 5.34 3.71 1.01
CA LYS A 25 4.04 3.12 1.36
C LYS A 25 3.93 1.66 0.94
N SER A 26 3.28 0.87 1.75
CA SER A 26 3.04 -0.55 1.55
C SER A 26 1.54 -0.84 1.48
N ILE A 27 1.14 -1.68 0.53
CA ILE A 27 -0.24 -2.13 0.38
C ILE A 27 -0.24 -3.66 0.37
N LYS A 28 -0.96 -4.25 1.32
CA LYS A 28 -1.21 -5.69 1.35
C LYS A 28 -2.66 -5.95 1.02
N LEU A 29 -2.92 -7.08 0.38
CA LEU A 29 -4.27 -7.54 0.08
C LEU A 29 -4.64 -8.65 1.04
N MET A 30 -5.77 -8.47 1.72
CA MET A 30 -6.29 -9.41 2.72
C MET A 30 -7.63 -9.95 2.25
N ASP A 31 -7.86 -11.24 2.44
CA ASP A 31 -9.12 -11.89 2.08
C ASP A 31 -10.26 -11.29 2.91
N THR A 32 -11.31 -10.82 2.25
CA THR A 32 -12.46 -10.21 2.95
C THR A 32 -13.24 -11.22 3.79
N ARG A 33 -13.08 -12.53 3.52
CA ARG A 33 -13.84 -13.56 4.24
C ARG A 33 -13.30 -13.81 5.65
N ASP A 34 -11.98 -13.86 5.80
CA ASP A 34 -11.36 -14.27 7.07
C ASP A 34 -10.17 -13.40 7.49
N GLY A 35 -9.84 -12.37 6.68
CA GLY A 35 -8.74 -11.47 7.00
C GLY A 35 -7.35 -12.07 6.76
N SER A 36 -7.26 -13.24 6.13
CA SER A 36 -5.95 -13.84 5.86
C SER A 36 -5.22 -13.10 4.74
N PRO A 37 -3.87 -13.09 4.75
CA PRO A 37 -3.12 -12.42 3.70
C PRO A 37 -3.21 -13.17 2.37
N VAL A 38 -3.46 -12.44 1.29
CA VAL A 38 -3.50 -12.98 -0.07
C VAL A 38 -2.22 -12.65 -0.82
N ALA A 39 -1.79 -11.38 -0.78
CA ALA A 39 -0.59 -10.94 -1.48
C ALA A 39 -0.13 -9.60 -0.92
N THR A 40 1.16 -9.30 -1.12
CA THR A 40 1.68 -7.95 -0.94
C THR A 40 1.71 -7.29 -2.31
N ALA A 41 0.97 -6.21 -2.46
CA ALA A 41 0.80 -5.54 -3.76
C ALA A 41 2.01 -4.70 -4.15
N THR A 42 2.77 -4.24 -3.16
CA THR A 42 3.92 -3.36 -3.36
C THR A 42 5.23 -4.10 -3.10
N VAL A 43 6.32 -3.49 -3.55
CA VAL A 43 7.68 -3.94 -3.26
C VAL A 43 8.47 -2.73 -2.79
N ASN A 44 9.52 -2.96 -2.01
CA ASN A 44 10.38 -1.88 -1.54
C ASN A 44 11.81 -2.08 -1.99
N LEU A 45 12.43 -0.98 -2.42
CA LEU A 45 13.87 -0.88 -2.66
C LEU A 45 14.38 0.16 -1.66
N GLU A 46 15.26 -0.24 -0.76
CA GLU A 46 15.68 0.59 0.38
C GLU A 46 16.28 1.92 -0.05
N ASP A 47 17.00 1.94 -1.18
CA ASP A 47 17.68 3.12 -1.68
C ASP A 47 16.79 4.03 -2.53
N VAL A 48 15.55 3.61 -2.78
CA VAL A 48 14.61 4.38 -3.59
C VAL A 48 13.61 5.05 -2.69
N LYS A 49 13.66 6.38 -2.63
CA LYS A 49 12.68 7.15 -1.87
C LYS A 49 11.66 7.73 -2.84
N LEU A 50 10.42 7.28 -2.69
CA LEU A 50 9.31 7.69 -3.54
C LEU A 50 8.70 9.01 -3.05
N SER A 51 8.01 9.69 -3.95
CA SER A 51 7.15 10.82 -3.58
C SER A 51 5.98 10.32 -2.73
N ALA A 52 5.34 11.24 -2.00
CA ALA A 52 4.28 10.88 -1.06
C ALA A 52 3.10 10.16 -1.72
N ASN A 53 2.85 10.42 -3.01
CA ASN A 53 1.71 9.84 -3.73
C ASN A 53 2.11 8.67 -4.64
N GLU A 54 3.27 8.05 -4.42
CA GLU A 54 3.78 6.99 -5.29
C GLU A 54 3.98 5.69 -4.54
N VAL A 55 3.76 4.58 -5.24
CA VAL A 55 4.13 3.23 -4.77
C VAL A 55 4.80 2.46 -5.90
N MET A 56 5.63 1.50 -5.54
CA MET A 56 6.20 0.52 -6.48
C MET A 56 5.35 -0.73 -6.43
N VAL A 57 4.80 -1.14 -7.58
CA VAL A 57 3.89 -2.30 -7.66
C VAL A 57 4.67 -3.55 -7.99
N LYS A 58 4.41 -4.61 -7.22
CA LYS A 58 4.95 -5.94 -7.50
C LYS A 58 4.01 -6.64 -8.49
N ASP A 59 4.35 -6.58 -9.77
CA ASP A 59 3.53 -7.14 -10.86
C ASP A 59 4.30 -8.24 -11.59
N TYR A 60 5.03 -9.06 -10.85
CA TYR A 60 5.85 -10.14 -11.40
C TYR A 60 5.79 -11.36 -10.48
N SER A 61 6.31 -12.49 -10.96
CA SER A 61 6.27 -13.78 -10.26
C SER A 61 4.83 -14.14 -9.91
N GLY A 62 4.53 -14.51 -8.68
CA GLY A 62 3.19 -14.86 -8.24
C GLY A 62 2.20 -13.69 -8.22
N ASN A 63 2.65 -12.48 -8.50
CA ASN A 63 1.82 -11.26 -8.46
C ASN A 63 1.40 -10.75 -9.83
N LYS A 64 1.60 -11.51 -10.90
CA LYS A 64 1.18 -11.08 -12.24
C LYS A 64 -0.29 -10.68 -12.24
N GLY A 65 -0.58 -9.52 -12.80
CA GLY A 65 -1.94 -8.95 -12.83
C GLY A 65 -2.23 -8.00 -11.67
N MET A 66 -1.29 -7.81 -10.76
CA MET A 66 -1.51 -6.93 -9.61
C MET A 66 -1.75 -5.47 -10.03
N LEU A 67 -0.96 -4.95 -10.98
CA LEU A 67 -1.14 -3.58 -11.44
C LEU A 67 -2.54 -3.37 -12.04
N ALA A 68 -2.99 -4.30 -12.89
CA ALA A 68 -4.33 -4.24 -13.46
C ALA A 68 -5.41 -4.27 -12.38
N ALA A 69 -5.27 -5.14 -11.39
CA ALA A 69 -6.22 -5.25 -10.28
C ALA A 69 -6.30 -3.95 -9.47
N LEU A 70 -5.17 -3.32 -9.19
CA LEU A 70 -5.13 -2.06 -8.46
C LEU A 70 -5.72 -0.90 -9.28
N ARG A 71 -5.49 -0.89 -10.59
CA ARG A 71 -6.06 0.13 -11.47
C ARG A 71 -7.57 -0.06 -11.64
N ASP A 72 -8.02 -1.28 -11.81
CA ASP A 72 -9.46 -1.58 -11.96
C ASP A 72 -10.25 -1.18 -10.72
N SER A 73 -9.66 -1.34 -9.54
CA SER A 73 -10.29 -0.93 -8.27
C SER A 73 -10.04 0.52 -7.91
N LYS A 74 -9.33 1.26 -8.77
CA LYS A 74 -9.01 2.69 -8.59
C LYS A 74 -8.18 2.99 -7.35
N VAL A 75 -7.37 2.03 -6.94
CA VAL A 75 -6.38 2.23 -5.87
C VAL A 75 -5.20 3.04 -6.39
N VAL A 76 -4.78 2.76 -7.62
CA VAL A 76 -3.69 3.48 -8.30
C VAL A 76 -4.18 4.01 -9.64
N GLU A 77 -3.46 5.01 -10.17
CA GLU A 77 -3.86 5.69 -11.39
C GLU A 77 -2.84 5.54 -12.51
N ASN A 78 -1.76 6.30 -12.48
CA ASN A 78 -0.84 6.43 -13.61
C ASN A 78 0.52 5.84 -13.31
N ILE A 79 1.12 5.21 -14.32
CA ILE A 79 2.53 4.82 -14.28
C ILE A 79 3.34 6.08 -14.57
N VAL A 80 4.21 6.49 -13.64
CA VAL A 80 5.01 7.72 -13.77
C VAL A 80 6.48 7.41 -13.96
N ASP A 81 6.92 6.19 -13.66
CA ASP A 81 8.31 5.78 -13.82
C ASP A 81 8.38 4.26 -13.84
N THR A 82 9.54 3.73 -14.22
CA THR A 82 9.85 2.31 -14.16
C THR A 82 11.27 2.16 -13.63
N ILE A 83 11.44 1.34 -12.61
CA ILE A 83 12.75 1.09 -12.00
C ILE A 83 13.13 -0.34 -12.28
N GLN A 84 14.29 -0.53 -12.91
CA GLN A 84 14.82 -1.87 -13.16
C GLN A 84 15.53 -2.38 -11.92
N SER A 85 15.16 -3.59 -11.47
CA SER A 85 15.79 -4.27 -10.37
C SER A 85 16.04 -5.72 -10.76
N GLY A 86 17.32 -6.09 -10.95
CA GLY A 86 17.66 -7.40 -11.47
C GLY A 86 17.06 -7.59 -12.88
N TYR A 87 16.24 -8.62 -13.03
CA TYR A 87 15.60 -8.96 -14.30
C TYR A 87 14.16 -8.44 -14.41
N VAL A 88 13.70 -7.64 -13.46
CA VAL A 88 12.33 -7.16 -13.47
C VAL A 88 12.28 -5.64 -13.56
N ASP A 89 11.25 -5.15 -14.24
CA ASP A 89 10.92 -3.74 -14.32
C ASP A 89 9.78 -3.46 -13.36
N ILE A 90 10.02 -2.56 -12.42
CA ILE A 90 9.06 -2.24 -11.36
C ILE A 90 8.36 -0.94 -11.70
N PRO A 91 7.04 -0.95 -11.97
CA PRO A 91 6.33 0.29 -12.23
C PRO A 91 6.15 1.12 -10.96
N VAL A 92 6.45 2.40 -11.08
CA VAL A 92 6.14 3.41 -10.06
C VAL A 92 4.83 4.06 -10.49
N VAL A 93 3.84 3.98 -9.63
CA VAL A 93 2.49 4.44 -9.96
C VAL A 93 1.98 5.41 -8.91
N THR A 94 1.08 6.30 -9.34
CA THR A 94 0.46 7.25 -8.43
C THR A 94 -0.75 6.62 -7.74
N LEU A 95 -0.89 6.91 -6.46
CA LEU A 95 -2.07 6.53 -5.69
C LEU A 95 -3.26 7.43 -6.04
N SER A 96 -4.46 6.88 -6.03
CA SER A 96 -5.67 7.69 -6.15
C SER A 96 -5.79 8.63 -4.96
N LYS A 97 -6.52 9.73 -5.16
CA LYS A 97 -6.76 10.70 -4.10
C LYS A 97 -7.42 10.05 -2.87
N SER A 98 -8.39 9.17 -3.10
CA SER A 98 -9.08 8.47 -2.02
C SER A 98 -8.14 7.57 -1.22
N MET A 99 -7.20 6.90 -1.91
CA MET A 99 -6.22 6.06 -1.24
C MET A 99 -5.20 6.92 -0.47
N MET A 100 -4.81 8.05 -1.00
CA MET A 100 -3.96 9.01 -0.30
C MET A 100 -4.61 9.47 1.01
N GLU A 101 -5.89 9.76 0.98
CA GLU A 101 -6.64 10.14 2.18
C GLU A 101 -6.64 9.03 3.22
N ARG A 102 -6.78 7.77 2.79
CA ARG A 102 -6.73 6.63 3.69
C ARG A 102 -5.36 6.51 4.38
N PHE A 103 -4.27 6.63 3.62
CA PHE A 103 -2.92 6.63 4.21
C PHE A 103 -2.75 7.76 5.22
N LYS A 104 -3.22 8.93 4.90
CA LYS A 104 -3.14 10.09 5.77
C LYS A 104 -3.91 9.86 7.08
N ASN A 105 -5.11 9.32 6.99
CA ASN A 105 -5.94 9.06 8.16
C ASN A 105 -5.32 8.00 9.07
N GLU A 106 -4.78 6.93 8.50
CA GLU A 106 -4.12 5.89 9.29
C GLU A 106 -2.86 6.40 9.98
N LYS A 107 -2.06 7.22 9.31
CA LYS A 107 -0.89 7.84 9.91
C LYS A 107 -1.28 8.77 11.05
N HIS A 108 -2.35 9.54 10.88
CA HIS A 108 -2.87 10.43 11.91
C HIS A 108 -3.34 9.63 13.14
N ASP A 109 -4.10 8.56 12.92
CA ASP A 109 -4.59 7.72 14.00
C ASP A 109 -3.44 7.09 14.80
N ARG A 110 -2.39 6.62 14.12
CA ARG A 110 -1.20 6.09 14.79
C ARG A 110 -0.50 7.16 15.62
N PHE A 111 -0.37 8.36 15.07
CA PHE A 111 0.27 9.47 15.77
C PHE A 111 -0.52 9.84 17.03
N MET A 112 -1.84 9.93 16.93
CA MET A 112 -2.69 10.24 18.07
C MET A 112 -2.64 9.15 19.13
N GLY A 113 -2.60 7.88 18.72
CA GLY A 113 -2.45 6.76 19.64
C GLY A 113 -1.13 6.82 20.40
N ALA A 114 -0.04 7.09 19.69
CA ALA A 114 1.28 7.23 20.32
C ALA A 114 1.32 8.40 21.30
N MET A 115 0.69 9.51 20.97
CA MET A 115 0.61 10.66 21.88
C MET A 115 -0.19 10.32 23.13
N ASN A 116 -1.28 9.62 22.98
CA ASN A 116 -2.10 9.20 24.12
C ASN A 116 -1.31 8.30 25.05
N ASP A 117 -0.55 7.36 24.50
CA ASP A 117 0.30 6.48 25.30
C ASP A 117 1.35 7.26 26.08
N GLN A 118 1.99 8.22 25.45
CA GLN A 118 2.97 9.09 26.10
C GLN A 118 2.35 9.93 27.19
N TYR A 119 1.17 10.43 26.94
CA TYR A 119 0.43 11.25 27.89
C TYR A 119 0.10 10.45 29.16
N ASP A 120 -0.37 9.22 28.97
CA ASP A 120 -0.67 8.32 30.07
C ASP A 120 0.57 8.03 30.93
N GLU A 121 1.72 7.82 30.29
CA GLU A 121 2.97 7.62 30.99
C GLU A 121 3.39 8.83 31.82
N LEU A 122 3.15 10.02 31.30
CA LEU A 122 3.51 11.26 31.99
C LEU A 122 2.59 11.52 33.19
N GLU A 123 1.38 11.06 33.16
CA GLU A 123 0.45 11.21 34.28
C GLU A 123 0.71 10.23 35.41
N ASN A 124 1.32 9.12 35.09
CA ASN A 124 1.66 8.08 36.06
C ASN A 124 3.05 8.30 36.64
#